data_5cfe6ddec61776634b376ebb927b852e
#
_entry.id   5cfe6ddec61776634b376ebb927b852e
#
_cell.length_a   1.000
_cell.length_b   1.000
_cell.length_c   1.000
_cell.angle_alpha   90.00
_cell.angle_beta   90.00
_cell.angle_gamma   90.00
#
_symmetry.space_group_name_H-M   'P 1'
#
loop_
_entity.id
_entity.type
_entity.pdbx_description
1 polymer ?
#
loop_
_entity_poly.entity_id
_entity_poly.type
_entity_poly.pdbx_seq_one_letter_code
_entity_poly.pdbx_strand_id
1 'polypeptide(L)'
;MGPGPAPADRVVGVGPWQGDWPTGEHWDPELLREGDRRNVADRYRYWRMDAIIADLDSRRHAFHVAVENWEHDFNIGSVVRTANAFLAREVHIIGRRRWNRRGAMVTDRYQHVRHHASVAEFMDWARGEGLAVLAIDNVPGSQLIETFDLPEHCVLVFGQEGPGVSEELVARADAVLAIEQFGSTRSINAGAAAAVTMHAWIRRHVFGQRVAED
;
A
#
# COMPACT_ATOMS: atom_id res chain seq x y z
N MET A 1 -17.06 -37.33 23.94
CA MET A 1 -16.67 -35.91 23.97
C MET A 1 -17.48 -35.21 22.90
N GLY A 2 -18.47 -34.42 23.26
CA GLY A 2 -19.25 -33.63 22.32
C GLY A 2 -18.44 -32.46 21.78
N PRO A 3 -18.78 -31.91 20.60
CA PRO A 3 -18.11 -30.73 20.08
C PRO A 3 -18.25 -29.57 21.07
N GLY A 4 -17.14 -28.94 21.40
CA GLY A 4 -17.13 -27.74 22.23
C GLY A 4 -17.95 -26.61 21.59
N PRO A 5 -18.40 -25.61 22.36
CA PRO A 5 -19.22 -24.51 21.83
C PRO A 5 -18.46 -23.84 20.69
N ALA A 6 -19.17 -23.60 19.58
CA ALA A 6 -18.66 -22.83 18.45
C ALA A 6 -18.11 -21.48 18.95
N PRO A 7 -16.98 -21.00 18.38
CA PRO A 7 -16.45 -19.70 18.76
C PRO A 7 -17.55 -18.66 18.52
N ALA A 8 -17.85 -17.88 19.57
CA ALA A 8 -18.81 -16.79 19.47
C ALA A 8 -18.47 -15.94 18.23
N ASP A 9 -19.45 -15.71 17.36
CA ASP A 9 -19.30 -14.86 16.19
C ASP A 9 -18.63 -13.56 16.62
N ARG A 10 -17.38 -13.37 16.23
CA ARG A 10 -16.70 -12.08 16.40
C ARG A 10 -17.50 -11.06 15.61
N VAL A 11 -18.33 -10.29 16.29
CA VAL A 11 -19.03 -9.15 15.69
C VAL A 11 -17.96 -8.19 15.17
N VAL A 12 -17.78 -8.15 13.85
CA VAL A 12 -16.86 -7.20 13.23
C VAL A 12 -17.50 -5.82 13.29
N GLY A 13 -16.77 -4.86 13.89
CA GLY A 13 -17.23 -3.50 14.00
C GLY A 13 -17.85 -3.17 15.38
N VAL A 14 -18.58 -2.07 15.41
CA VAL A 14 -19.24 -1.54 16.61
C VAL A 14 -20.73 -1.36 16.35
N GLY A 15 -21.55 -1.54 17.40
CA GLY A 15 -22.99 -1.31 17.36
C GLY A 15 -23.37 0.18 17.27
N PRO A 16 -24.67 0.52 17.33
CA PRO A 16 -25.15 1.89 17.42
C PRO A 16 -24.50 2.66 18.57
N TRP A 17 -24.29 3.96 18.37
CA TRP A 17 -23.75 4.84 19.40
C TRP A 17 -24.64 4.87 20.63
N GLN A 18 -24.03 4.81 21.81
CA GLN A 18 -24.73 4.84 23.07
C GLN A 18 -24.58 6.21 23.75
N GLY A 19 -25.68 6.79 24.23
CA GLY A 19 -25.71 8.11 24.86
C GLY A 19 -25.94 9.25 23.87
N ASP A 20 -25.66 10.47 24.30
CA ASP A 20 -25.81 11.67 23.46
C ASP A 20 -24.89 11.63 22.26
N TRP A 21 -25.40 12.02 21.09
CA TRP A 21 -24.59 12.01 19.87
C TRP A 21 -23.47 13.03 19.97
N PRO A 22 -22.25 12.65 19.52
CA PRO A 22 -21.12 13.58 19.51
C PRO A 22 -21.37 14.72 18.53
N THR A 23 -20.80 15.88 18.82
CA THR A 23 -20.86 17.06 17.97
C THR A 23 -19.65 17.11 17.03
N GLY A 24 -19.85 17.59 15.80
CA GLY A 24 -18.79 17.78 14.81
C GLY A 24 -19.19 17.27 13.44
N GLU A 25 -18.65 17.89 12.39
CA GLU A 25 -19.00 17.60 11.00
C GLU A 25 -18.43 16.27 10.47
N HIS A 26 -17.45 15.69 11.15
CA HIS A 26 -16.81 14.45 10.75
C HIS A 26 -17.63 13.20 11.10
N TRP A 27 -18.66 13.32 11.94
CA TRP A 27 -19.51 12.20 12.30
C TRP A 27 -20.56 11.89 11.23
N ASP A 28 -20.81 10.61 11.03
CA ASP A 28 -21.81 10.10 10.11
C ASP A 28 -23.07 9.72 10.90
N PRO A 29 -24.19 10.44 10.70
CA PRO A 29 -25.43 10.18 11.45
C PRO A 29 -26.01 8.78 11.21
N GLU A 30 -25.80 8.20 10.03
CA GLU A 30 -26.27 6.85 9.72
C GLU A 30 -25.46 5.81 10.50
N LEU A 31 -24.14 5.95 10.50
CA LEU A 31 -23.26 5.06 11.26
C LEU A 31 -23.48 5.18 12.78
N LEU A 32 -23.75 6.39 13.29
CA LEU A 32 -24.11 6.57 14.71
C LEU A 32 -25.40 5.84 15.06
N ARG A 33 -26.39 5.82 14.15
CA ARG A 33 -27.68 5.16 14.37
C ARG A 33 -27.61 3.65 14.22
N GLU A 34 -26.88 3.13 13.23
CA GLU A 34 -26.91 1.73 12.81
C GLU A 34 -25.70 0.92 13.25
N GLY A 35 -24.63 1.61 13.68
CA GLY A 35 -23.35 1.02 13.98
C GLY A 35 -22.38 1.06 12.79
N ASP A 36 -21.12 0.79 13.05
CA ASP A 36 -20.05 0.85 12.04
C ASP A 36 -19.34 -0.50 11.90
N ARG A 37 -19.60 -1.20 10.78
CA ARG A 37 -19.00 -2.50 10.45
C ARG A 37 -17.82 -2.39 9.46
N ARG A 38 -17.38 -1.17 9.14
CA ARG A 38 -16.26 -0.96 8.22
C ARG A 38 -14.95 -1.45 8.83
N ASN A 39 -14.00 -1.85 7.97
CA ASN A 39 -12.63 -2.19 8.39
C ASN A 39 -11.79 -0.90 8.53
N VAL A 40 -12.04 -0.14 9.58
CA VAL A 40 -11.33 1.10 9.90
C VAL A 40 -10.72 1.01 11.30
N ALA A 41 -9.66 1.79 11.56
CA ALA A 41 -9.11 1.94 12.91
C ALA A 41 -10.17 2.53 13.87
N ASP A 42 -10.10 2.18 15.15
CA ASP A 42 -11.16 2.55 16.12
C ASP A 42 -11.37 4.06 16.24
N ARG A 43 -10.32 4.87 16.06
CA ARG A 43 -10.44 6.33 16.06
C ARG A 43 -11.32 6.88 14.93
N TYR A 44 -11.53 6.11 13.85
CA TYR A 44 -12.37 6.47 12.70
C TYR A 44 -13.76 5.86 12.76
N ARG A 45 -14.11 5.16 13.84
CA ARG A 45 -15.45 4.64 14.00
C ARG A 45 -16.45 5.77 13.94
N TYR A 46 -17.51 5.54 13.20
CA TYR A 46 -18.62 6.48 12.94
C TYR A 46 -18.22 7.76 12.18
N TRP A 47 -16.98 7.91 11.71
CA TRP A 47 -16.61 9.07 10.90
C TRP A 47 -17.13 8.92 9.47
N ARG A 48 -17.48 10.03 8.84
CA ARG A 48 -17.74 10.12 7.42
C ARG A 48 -16.47 9.73 6.63
N MET A 49 -16.68 9.10 5.46
CA MET A 49 -15.55 8.64 4.63
C MET A 49 -14.65 9.80 4.15
N ASP A 50 -15.24 10.92 3.74
CA ASP A 50 -14.52 12.12 3.32
C ASP A 50 -13.68 12.72 4.46
N ALA A 51 -14.20 12.72 5.69
CA ALA A 51 -13.46 13.17 6.87
C ALA A 51 -12.26 12.26 7.18
N ILE A 52 -12.42 10.93 7.03
CA ILE A 52 -11.31 10.00 7.17
C ILE A 52 -10.23 10.27 6.11
N ILE A 53 -10.61 10.46 4.84
CA ILE A 53 -9.68 10.75 3.76
C ILE A 53 -8.93 12.05 4.04
N ALA A 54 -9.63 13.11 4.46
CA ALA A 54 -9.02 14.40 4.79
C ALA A 54 -7.99 14.29 5.92
N ASP A 55 -8.30 13.53 6.99
CA ASP A 55 -7.34 13.28 8.08
C ASP A 55 -6.13 12.48 7.61
N LEU A 56 -6.33 11.44 6.79
CA LEU A 56 -5.23 10.67 6.20
C LEU A 56 -4.35 11.56 5.31
N ASP A 57 -4.95 12.38 4.46
CA ASP A 57 -4.25 13.26 3.51
C ASP A 57 -3.36 14.29 4.20
N SER A 58 -3.75 14.75 5.40
CA SER A 58 -2.94 15.67 6.20
C SER A 58 -1.63 15.05 6.73
N ARG A 59 -1.49 13.72 6.66
CA ARG A 59 -0.41 12.95 7.29
C ARG A 59 0.27 11.95 6.35
N ARG A 60 -0.11 11.90 5.05
CA ARG A 60 0.51 10.97 4.10
C ARG A 60 2.01 11.21 3.99
N HIS A 61 2.73 10.11 3.99
CA HIS A 61 4.18 10.13 3.75
C HIS A 61 4.51 10.51 2.31
N ALA A 62 5.77 10.87 2.07
CA ALA A 62 6.23 11.37 0.77
C ALA A 62 6.39 10.28 -0.30
N PHE A 63 6.47 8.99 0.10
CA PHE A 63 6.65 7.91 -0.86
C PHE A 63 5.36 7.51 -1.55
N HIS A 64 5.49 7.12 -2.80
CA HIS A 64 4.44 6.55 -3.64
C HIS A 64 4.67 5.06 -3.86
N VAL A 65 3.64 4.36 -4.31
CA VAL A 65 3.71 2.95 -4.68
C VAL A 65 3.17 2.78 -6.09
N ALA A 66 3.83 2.00 -6.93
CA ALA A 66 3.33 1.67 -8.25
C ALA A 66 3.31 0.14 -8.46
N VAL A 67 2.35 -0.34 -9.25
CA VAL A 67 2.25 -1.75 -9.63
C VAL A 67 1.98 -1.85 -11.12
N GLU A 68 2.77 -2.64 -11.82
CA GLU A 68 2.48 -2.99 -13.22
C GLU A 68 1.33 -4.00 -13.29
N ASN A 69 0.40 -3.78 -14.20
CA ASN A 69 -0.82 -4.57 -14.39
C ASN A 69 -1.05 -4.89 -15.88
N TRP A 70 -0.18 -5.72 -16.47
CA TRP A 70 -0.29 -6.16 -17.87
C TRP A 70 -1.13 -7.43 -18.01
N GLU A 71 -1.10 -8.29 -17.00
CA GLU A 71 -1.92 -9.49 -16.84
C GLU A 71 -2.76 -9.36 -15.56
N HIS A 72 -3.74 -10.22 -15.33
CA HIS A 72 -4.53 -10.16 -14.10
C HIS A 72 -3.69 -10.57 -12.90
N ASP A 73 -3.28 -9.60 -12.07
CA ASP A 73 -2.56 -9.85 -10.84
C ASP A 73 -3.50 -9.76 -9.62
N PHE A 74 -3.47 -10.82 -8.80
CA PHE A 74 -4.25 -10.90 -7.57
C PHE A 74 -3.63 -10.09 -6.42
N ASN A 75 -2.34 -9.71 -6.53
CA ASN A 75 -1.58 -9.03 -5.47
C ASN A 75 -1.87 -7.53 -5.39
N ILE A 76 -2.35 -6.89 -6.46
CA ILE A 76 -2.60 -5.44 -6.49
C ILE A 76 -3.48 -4.99 -5.31
N GLY A 77 -4.54 -5.73 -5.01
CA GLY A 77 -5.39 -5.43 -3.86
C GLY A 77 -4.64 -5.46 -2.53
N SER A 78 -3.75 -6.43 -2.35
CA SER A 78 -2.90 -6.53 -1.15
C SER A 78 -1.91 -5.37 -1.06
N VAL A 79 -1.31 -4.98 -2.18
CA VAL A 79 -0.41 -3.82 -2.25
C VAL A 79 -1.14 -2.53 -1.89
N VAL A 80 -2.33 -2.29 -2.46
CA VAL A 80 -3.17 -1.11 -2.13
C VAL A 80 -3.52 -1.08 -0.65
N ARG A 81 -3.90 -2.23 -0.06
CA ARG A 81 -4.19 -2.33 1.37
C ARG A 81 -2.98 -2.01 2.23
N THR A 82 -1.82 -2.52 1.85
CA THR A 82 -0.55 -2.28 2.56
C THR A 82 -0.12 -0.82 2.42
N ALA A 83 -0.24 -0.23 1.24
CA ALA A 83 0.03 1.18 1.00
C ALA A 83 -0.85 2.09 1.87
N ASN A 84 -2.15 1.76 2.00
CA ASN A 84 -3.02 2.47 2.93
C ASN A 84 -2.58 2.30 4.39
N ALA A 85 -2.16 1.11 4.80
CA ALA A 85 -1.70 0.84 6.17
C ALA A 85 -0.42 1.61 6.52
N PHE A 86 0.50 1.77 5.57
CA PHE A 86 1.73 2.55 5.71
C PHE A 86 1.60 4.01 5.26
N LEU A 87 0.38 4.46 4.98
CA LEU A 87 0.06 5.86 4.68
C LEU A 87 0.86 6.41 3.48
N ALA A 88 1.08 5.59 2.46
CA ALA A 88 1.69 6.00 1.21
C ALA A 88 0.92 7.17 0.57
N ARG A 89 1.62 8.05 -0.14
CA ARG A 89 1.02 9.24 -0.76
C ARG A 89 -0.09 8.87 -1.73
N GLU A 90 0.22 8.01 -2.69
CA GLU A 90 -0.70 7.56 -3.73
C GLU A 90 -0.25 6.18 -4.24
N VAL A 91 -1.17 5.41 -4.79
CA VAL A 91 -0.87 4.16 -5.49
C VAL A 91 -1.11 4.35 -6.97
N HIS A 92 -0.18 3.87 -7.81
CA HIS A 92 -0.21 3.98 -9.25
C HIS A 92 -0.39 2.61 -9.88
N ILE A 93 -1.34 2.48 -10.80
CA ILE A 93 -1.54 1.26 -11.60
C ILE A 93 -1.05 1.55 -13.02
N ILE A 94 -0.02 0.84 -13.45
CA ILE A 94 0.59 0.98 -14.77
C ILE A 94 0.08 -0.11 -15.69
N GLY A 95 -0.48 0.22 -16.85
CA GLY A 95 -1.03 -0.73 -17.81
C GLY A 95 -2.55 -0.84 -17.76
N ARG A 96 -3.11 -2.03 -17.52
CA ARG A 96 -4.57 -2.21 -17.50
C ARG A 96 -5.22 -1.50 -16.33
N ARG A 97 -6.28 -0.73 -16.62
CA ARG A 97 -7.01 0.06 -15.60
C ARG A 97 -7.80 -0.82 -14.61
N ARG A 98 -8.27 -1.99 -15.05
CA ARG A 98 -9.05 -2.91 -14.18
C ARG A 98 -8.10 -3.81 -13.42
N TRP A 99 -8.30 -3.91 -12.11
CA TRP A 99 -7.59 -4.81 -11.22
C TRP A 99 -8.54 -5.43 -10.19
N ASN A 100 -8.12 -6.53 -9.54
CA ASN A 100 -8.92 -7.24 -8.56
C ASN A 100 -8.88 -6.52 -7.20
N ARG A 101 -10.02 -5.91 -6.82
CA ARG A 101 -10.16 -5.14 -5.57
C ARG A 101 -10.38 -6.00 -4.32
N ARG A 102 -10.60 -7.32 -4.44
CA ARG A 102 -10.91 -8.18 -3.28
C ARG A 102 -9.80 -8.12 -2.22
N GLY A 103 -8.53 -8.16 -2.62
CA GLY A 103 -7.40 -8.07 -1.71
C GLY A 103 -7.28 -6.73 -0.96
N ALA A 104 -7.83 -5.67 -1.51
CA ALA A 104 -7.83 -4.35 -0.87
C ALA A 104 -8.75 -4.28 0.35
N MET A 105 -9.70 -5.22 0.53
CA MET A 105 -10.63 -5.23 1.66
C MET A 105 -11.28 -3.87 1.91
N VAL A 106 -11.70 -3.21 0.81
CA VAL A 106 -12.35 -1.88 0.81
C VAL A 106 -11.42 -0.70 1.16
N THR A 107 -10.14 -0.93 1.43
CA THR A 107 -9.20 0.16 1.78
C THR A 107 -8.86 1.06 0.58
N ASP A 108 -9.12 0.59 -0.64
CA ASP A 108 -9.04 1.39 -1.88
C ASP A 108 -9.98 2.61 -1.89
N ARG A 109 -10.97 2.68 -0.99
CA ARG A 109 -11.82 3.85 -0.79
C ARG A 109 -11.15 4.98 -0.01
N TYR A 110 -10.12 4.67 0.76
CA TYR A 110 -9.37 5.61 1.60
C TYR A 110 -8.00 5.94 1.02
N GLN A 111 -7.58 5.22 -0.04
CA GLN A 111 -6.29 5.39 -0.71
C GLN A 111 -6.50 6.03 -2.07
N HIS A 112 -5.69 7.03 -2.40
CA HIS A 112 -5.66 7.57 -3.76
C HIS A 112 -5.05 6.56 -4.72
N VAL A 113 -5.76 6.26 -5.81
CA VAL A 113 -5.31 5.32 -6.82
C VAL A 113 -5.36 5.99 -8.20
N ARG A 114 -4.20 6.18 -8.81
CA ARG A 114 -4.03 6.77 -10.13
C ARG A 114 -3.71 5.69 -11.16
N HIS A 115 -4.16 5.88 -12.39
CA HIS A 115 -3.88 4.98 -13.49
C HIS A 115 -3.00 5.67 -14.54
N HIS A 116 -2.01 4.91 -15.06
CA HIS A 116 -1.17 5.26 -16.18
C HIS A 116 -1.29 4.19 -17.25
N ALA A 117 -1.54 4.58 -18.50
CA ALA A 117 -1.76 3.62 -19.58
C ALA A 117 -0.48 2.91 -20.04
N SER A 118 0.70 3.48 -19.75
CA SER A 118 2.00 2.96 -20.14
C SER A 118 3.09 3.31 -19.13
N VAL A 119 4.21 2.59 -19.22
CA VAL A 119 5.44 2.93 -18.48
C VAL A 119 5.92 4.32 -18.82
N ALA A 120 5.84 4.73 -20.09
CA ALA A 120 6.25 6.08 -20.52
C ALA A 120 5.45 7.16 -19.80
N GLU A 121 4.12 7.07 -19.80
CA GLU A 121 3.23 8.02 -19.10
C GLU A 121 3.54 8.09 -17.60
N PHE A 122 3.76 6.95 -16.97
CA PHE A 122 4.13 6.88 -15.56
C PHE A 122 5.48 7.56 -15.28
N MET A 123 6.50 7.26 -16.08
CA MET A 123 7.84 7.83 -15.91
C MET A 123 7.85 9.35 -16.14
N ASP A 124 7.10 9.84 -17.12
CA ASP A 124 6.99 11.28 -17.39
C ASP A 124 6.31 11.99 -16.21
N TRP A 125 5.26 11.38 -15.64
CA TRP A 125 4.63 11.88 -14.44
C TRP A 125 5.60 11.89 -13.25
N ALA A 126 6.28 10.77 -12.95
CA ALA A 126 7.19 10.65 -11.81
C ALA A 126 8.33 11.66 -11.87
N ARG A 127 8.91 11.87 -13.06
CA ARG A 127 9.93 12.90 -13.29
C ARG A 127 9.39 14.31 -13.10
N GLY A 128 8.15 14.57 -13.56
CA GLY A 128 7.49 15.86 -13.37
C GLY A 128 7.25 16.21 -11.90
N GLU A 129 7.05 15.17 -11.05
CA GLU A 129 6.91 15.32 -9.60
C GLU A 129 8.27 15.31 -8.85
N GLY A 130 9.39 15.10 -9.55
CA GLY A 130 10.72 15.02 -8.92
C GLY A 130 10.93 13.77 -8.07
N LEU A 131 10.26 12.67 -8.38
CA LEU A 131 10.31 11.42 -7.63
C LEU A 131 11.38 10.47 -8.18
N ALA A 132 12.19 9.89 -7.31
CA ALA A 132 13.06 8.78 -7.68
C ALA A 132 12.23 7.52 -7.92
N VAL A 133 12.43 6.85 -9.05
CA VAL A 133 11.71 5.62 -9.40
C VAL A 133 12.58 4.41 -9.05
N LEU A 134 12.14 3.61 -8.09
CA LEU A 134 12.85 2.46 -7.57
C LEU A 134 12.09 1.18 -7.95
N ALA A 135 12.62 0.43 -8.90
CA ALA A 135 12.07 -0.87 -9.29
C ALA A 135 12.44 -1.94 -8.24
N ILE A 136 11.47 -2.70 -7.78
CA ILE A 136 11.69 -3.76 -6.79
C ILE A 136 11.63 -5.11 -7.49
N ASP A 137 12.82 -5.66 -7.78
CA ASP A 137 12.93 -6.95 -8.46
C ASP A 137 14.29 -7.61 -8.16
N ASN A 138 14.33 -8.92 -8.23
CA ASN A 138 15.51 -9.75 -8.01
C ASN A 138 16.16 -10.12 -9.34
N VAL A 139 16.67 -9.11 -10.05
CA VAL A 139 17.39 -9.29 -11.32
C VAL A 139 18.90 -9.07 -11.17
N PRO A 140 19.75 -9.60 -12.06
CA PRO A 140 21.18 -9.38 -12.00
C PRO A 140 21.52 -7.88 -11.97
N GLY A 141 22.35 -7.47 -11.01
CA GLY A 141 22.76 -6.08 -10.82
C GLY A 141 21.86 -5.27 -9.89
N SER A 142 20.79 -5.85 -9.32
CA SER A 142 19.99 -5.20 -8.27
C SER A 142 20.85 -4.92 -7.04
N GLN A 143 20.58 -3.79 -6.40
CA GLN A 143 21.18 -3.43 -5.11
C GLN A 143 20.30 -3.96 -3.97
N LEU A 144 20.88 -4.27 -2.81
CA LEU A 144 20.10 -4.73 -1.67
C LEU A 144 19.37 -3.56 -1.01
N ILE A 145 18.07 -3.71 -0.79
CA ILE A 145 17.26 -2.68 -0.12
C ILE A 145 17.72 -2.45 1.32
N GLU A 146 18.31 -3.47 1.93
CA GLU A 146 18.82 -3.45 3.30
C GLU A 146 19.93 -2.43 3.49
N THR A 147 20.75 -2.19 2.43
CA THR A 147 21.90 -1.28 2.44
C THR A 147 21.72 -0.05 1.56
N PHE A 148 20.67 0.01 0.77
CA PHE A 148 20.39 1.14 -0.11
C PHE A 148 19.88 2.37 0.66
N ASP A 149 20.40 3.54 0.33
CA ASP A 149 19.94 4.81 0.91
C ASP A 149 18.64 5.26 0.24
N LEU A 150 17.51 4.74 0.75
CA LEU A 150 16.18 5.02 0.21
C LEU A 150 15.88 6.52 0.24
N PRO A 151 15.59 7.18 -0.91
CA PRO A 151 15.16 8.57 -0.93
C PRO A 151 13.82 8.78 -0.21
N GLU A 152 13.64 9.94 0.39
CA GLU A 152 12.37 10.32 1.01
C GLU A 152 11.25 10.43 -0.05
N HIS A 153 11.54 11.14 -1.16
CA HIS A 153 10.63 11.33 -2.28
C HIS A 153 10.88 10.28 -3.36
N CYS A 154 10.14 9.19 -3.33
CA CYS A 154 10.31 8.09 -4.29
C CYS A 154 9.01 7.39 -4.64
N VAL A 155 9.05 6.61 -5.72
CA VAL A 155 8.02 5.63 -6.08
C VAL A 155 8.63 4.23 -6.00
N LEU A 156 8.06 3.37 -5.17
CA LEU A 156 8.41 1.96 -5.05
C LEU A 156 7.56 1.19 -6.07
N VAL A 157 8.20 0.64 -7.10
CA VAL A 157 7.51 0.00 -8.22
C VAL A 157 7.64 -1.51 -8.14
N PHE A 158 6.51 -2.20 -8.17
CA PHE A 158 6.42 -3.66 -8.12
C PHE A 158 5.94 -4.21 -9.46
N GLY A 159 6.55 -5.29 -9.88
CA GLY A 159 6.13 -6.05 -11.06
C GLY A 159 4.96 -6.99 -10.80
N GLN A 160 4.61 -7.73 -11.84
CA GLN A 160 3.62 -8.79 -11.79
C GLN A 160 4.20 -10.08 -11.20
N GLU A 161 3.32 -10.91 -10.65
CA GLU A 161 3.70 -12.26 -10.25
C GLU A 161 4.10 -13.08 -11.48
N GLY A 162 5.31 -13.62 -11.47
CA GLY A 162 5.91 -14.38 -12.57
C GLY A 162 6.89 -13.56 -13.39
N PRO A 163 6.45 -12.64 -14.27
CA PRO A 163 7.37 -11.85 -15.10
C PRO A 163 8.25 -10.87 -14.30
N GLY A 164 7.80 -10.41 -13.11
CA GLY A 164 8.48 -9.35 -12.38
C GLY A 164 8.19 -7.96 -12.94
N VAL A 165 9.13 -7.04 -12.76
CA VAL A 165 9.10 -5.68 -13.32
C VAL A 165 9.50 -5.74 -14.79
N SER A 166 8.80 -5.02 -15.67
CA SER A 166 9.08 -5.01 -17.09
C SER A 166 10.49 -4.48 -17.42
N GLU A 167 11.11 -5.02 -18.47
CA GLU A 167 12.43 -4.55 -18.93
C GLU A 167 12.43 -3.06 -19.26
N GLU A 168 11.32 -2.54 -19.81
CA GLU A 168 11.16 -1.12 -20.10
C GLU A 168 11.25 -0.28 -18.82
N LEU A 169 10.61 -0.70 -17.74
CA LEU A 169 10.63 0.03 -16.48
C LEU A 169 11.98 -0.12 -15.79
N VAL A 170 12.55 -1.32 -15.74
CA VAL A 170 13.91 -1.57 -15.21
C VAL A 170 14.94 -0.68 -15.88
N ALA A 171 14.92 -0.56 -17.23
CA ALA A 171 15.85 0.26 -17.98
C ALA A 171 15.71 1.79 -17.73
N ARG A 172 14.58 2.23 -17.20
CA ARG A 172 14.26 3.65 -16.98
C ARG A 172 14.24 4.05 -15.50
N ALA A 173 14.26 3.09 -14.59
CA ALA A 173 14.28 3.32 -13.15
C ALA A 173 15.64 3.92 -12.72
N ASP A 174 15.60 4.71 -11.63
CA ASP A 174 16.82 5.31 -11.05
C ASP A 174 17.66 4.26 -10.30
N ALA A 175 17.00 3.22 -9.77
CA ALA A 175 17.65 2.04 -9.20
C ALA A 175 16.74 0.82 -9.28
N VAL A 176 17.36 -0.37 -9.28
CA VAL A 176 16.67 -1.65 -9.11
C VAL A 176 17.13 -2.24 -7.79
N LEU A 177 16.18 -2.56 -6.93
CA LEU A 177 16.43 -3.02 -5.57
C LEU A 177 15.88 -4.42 -5.37
N ALA A 178 16.66 -5.27 -4.72
CA ALA A 178 16.25 -6.61 -4.30
C ALA A 178 16.14 -6.70 -2.79
N ILE A 179 15.22 -7.54 -2.32
CA ILE A 179 15.17 -7.99 -0.92
C ILE A 179 16.05 -9.22 -0.80
N GLU A 180 17.00 -9.22 0.13
CA GLU A 180 17.88 -10.36 0.32
C GLU A 180 17.09 -11.60 0.76
N GLN A 181 17.38 -12.74 0.13
CA GLN A 181 16.68 -14.00 0.36
C GLN A 181 17.69 -15.11 0.67
N PHE A 182 17.46 -15.81 1.77
CA PHE A 182 18.37 -16.86 2.31
C PHE A 182 17.83 -18.27 2.09
N GLY A 183 16.66 -18.41 1.51
CA GLY A 183 15.99 -19.67 1.29
C GLY A 183 16.24 -20.27 -0.09
N SER A 184 15.46 -21.30 -0.44
CA SER A 184 15.55 -22.02 -1.72
C SER A 184 14.67 -21.42 -2.82
N THR A 185 13.82 -20.47 -2.51
CA THR A 185 12.93 -19.83 -3.50
C THR A 185 13.64 -18.74 -4.26
N ARG A 186 13.28 -18.58 -5.54
CA ARG A 186 13.86 -17.51 -6.39
C ARG A 186 13.25 -16.14 -6.11
N SER A 187 12.03 -16.10 -5.60
CA SER A 187 11.29 -14.87 -5.33
C SER A 187 10.29 -15.07 -4.21
N ILE A 188 9.94 -13.98 -3.51
CA ILE A 188 8.82 -13.93 -2.58
C ILE A 188 7.58 -13.36 -3.29
N ASN A 189 6.40 -13.60 -2.71
CA ASN A 189 5.15 -13.04 -3.24
C ASN A 189 5.23 -11.51 -3.35
N ALA A 190 4.70 -10.94 -4.44
CA ALA A 190 4.78 -9.50 -4.74
C ALA A 190 4.13 -8.63 -3.65
N GLY A 191 3.03 -9.06 -3.05
CA GLY A 191 2.41 -8.36 -1.92
C GLY A 191 3.27 -8.38 -0.66
N ALA A 192 4.02 -9.48 -0.41
CA ALA A 192 4.98 -9.58 0.68
C ALA A 192 6.20 -8.68 0.42
N ALA A 193 6.74 -8.70 -0.80
CA ALA A 193 7.82 -7.80 -1.20
C ALA A 193 7.42 -6.33 -1.01
N ALA A 194 6.21 -5.97 -1.41
CA ALA A 194 5.68 -4.62 -1.21
C ALA A 194 5.60 -4.23 0.27
N ALA A 195 5.16 -5.14 1.15
CA ALA A 195 5.09 -4.86 2.58
C ALA A 195 6.49 -4.64 3.20
N VAL A 196 7.47 -5.49 2.84
CA VAL A 196 8.85 -5.37 3.32
C VAL A 196 9.47 -4.06 2.85
N THR A 197 9.33 -3.74 1.56
CA THR A 197 9.89 -2.52 0.97
C THR A 197 9.29 -1.24 1.56
N MET A 198 7.96 -1.16 1.69
CA MET A 198 7.30 -0.02 2.33
C MET A 198 7.72 0.11 3.80
N HIS A 199 7.85 -1.02 4.53
CA HIS A 199 8.32 -1.00 5.90
C HIS A 199 9.78 -0.55 6.02
N ALA A 200 10.65 -0.91 5.05
CA ALA A 200 12.03 -0.42 5.01
C ALA A 200 12.06 1.12 4.89
N TRP A 201 11.21 1.71 4.03
CA TRP A 201 11.06 3.15 3.93
C TRP A 201 10.58 3.77 5.26
N ILE A 202 9.56 3.19 5.91
CA ILE A 202 9.04 3.64 7.22
C ILE A 202 10.12 3.58 8.29
N ARG A 203 10.89 2.49 8.35
CA ARG A 203 12.01 2.36 9.31
C ARG A 203 13.02 3.49 9.15
N ARG A 204 13.32 3.85 7.90
CA ARG A 204 14.29 4.89 7.58
C ARG A 204 13.78 6.29 7.95
N HIS A 205 12.63 6.67 7.42
CA HIS A 205 12.16 8.05 7.42
C HIS A 205 11.24 8.40 8.59
N VAL A 206 10.54 7.42 9.16
CA VAL A 206 9.64 7.64 10.31
C VAL A 206 10.35 7.32 11.63
N PHE A 207 11.07 6.18 11.67
CA PHE A 207 11.75 5.75 12.89
C PHE A 207 13.24 6.16 12.95
N GLY A 208 13.77 6.77 11.91
CA GLY A 208 15.16 7.27 11.86
C GLY A 208 16.21 6.15 11.95
N GLN A 209 15.87 4.92 11.59
CA GLN A 209 16.78 3.79 11.59
C GLN A 209 17.68 3.87 10.35
N ARG A 210 18.92 4.28 10.56
CA ARG A 210 19.94 4.29 9.50
C ARG A 210 20.46 2.89 9.22
N VAL A 211 20.86 2.66 7.99
CA VAL A 211 21.69 1.50 7.62
C VAL A 211 23.01 1.64 8.36
N ALA A 212 23.53 0.57 8.96
CA ALA A 212 24.85 0.57 9.55
C ALA A 212 25.88 0.87 8.44
N GLU A 213 26.70 1.88 8.65
CA GLU A 213 27.91 2.08 7.85
C GLU A 213 28.91 1.02 8.30
N ASP A 214 29.33 0.12 7.41
CA ASP A 214 30.40 -0.86 7.63
C ASP A 214 31.76 -0.19 7.78
#